data_714b4c13f71ac9bf0922a7d333392bcc
#
_entry.id   714b4c13f71ac9bf0922a7d333392bcc
#
_cell.length_a   1.000
_cell.length_b   1.000
_cell.length_c   1.000
_cell.angle_alpha   90.00
_cell.angle_beta   90.00
_cell.angle_gamma   90.00
#
_symmetry.space_group_name_H-M   'P 1'
#
loop_
_entity.id
_entity.type
_entity.pdbx_description
1 polymer ?
#
loop_
_entity_poly.entity_id
_entity_poly.type
_entity_poly.pdbx_seq_one_letter_code
_entity_poly.pdbx_strand_id
1 'polypeptide(L)'
;MFTKNNTMNEILNTEPVGRAAGNLFPTCFMARVPVEHRDHTMAQIEKEETMEWGAPFLADAFLECANLIKETAETKKFKYIPLWGENDDASAGDKMSHWKNGIPDADLNTEEGVWLFTGDPAVDNEAFAHTAGSDSIPPYESVAVSEEKRNTSGLKPAVILCPGGGYEMVSFYNEGLQPAQRMERDGGYKAFILCYRIRPNYYPLPQMDLARAVMYVRAHAAEYQVDPDRIVIVGASAGGHLCASEALLHEELKENVLENLAKFQKADMVEQYRKISARPDAVGLLYPVISFTSEYHEGSYIYNTNEKPGLREKLSVEFHITPDYPMTYAYANADDGCVPASNTVRLNEALEKAGVKHLCEVYPVGDHGIGLGYHTSAKMWSENMLAFLDKNL
;
A
#
# COMPACT_ATOMS: atom_id res chain seq x y z
N MET A 1 9.09 -10.25 22.26
CA MET A 1 9.00 -10.67 20.84
C MET A 1 8.38 -12.06 20.78
N PHE A 2 7.40 -12.26 19.91
CA PHE A 2 6.81 -13.58 19.67
C PHE A 2 7.72 -14.42 18.77
N THR A 3 7.67 -15.73 18.95
CA THR A 3 8.46 -16.70 18.20
C THR A 3 7.58 -17.87 17.75
N LYS A 4 8.11 -18.78 16.95
CA LYS A 4 7.40 -20.00 16.53
C LYS A 4 6.98 -20.92 17.69
N ASN A 5 7.48 -20.69 18.90
CA ASN A 5 7.08 -21.45 20.10
C ASN A 5 5.81 -20.91 20.77
N ASN A 6 5.38 -19.69 20.44
CA ASN A 6 4.13 -19.15 20.93
C ASN A 6 2.93 -19.76 20.20
N THR A 7 1.81 -19.89 20.89
CA THR A 7 0.56 -20.27 20.26
C THR A 7 -0.13 -19.06 19.62
N MET A 8 -0.99 -19.29 18.64
CA MET A 8 -1.76 -18.21 18.04
C MET A 8 -2.64 -17.51 19.09
N ASN A 9 -3.27 -18.26 19.99
CA ASN A 9 -4.09 -17.69 21.06
C ASN A 9 -3.28 -16.83 22.04
N GLU A 10 -2.06 -17.23 22.42
CA GLU A 10 -1.18 -16.38 23.23
C GLU A 10 -0.91 -15.04 22.55
N ILE A 11 -0.63 -15.07 21.25
CA ILE A 11 -0.34 -13.86 20.46
C ILE A 11 -1.59 -12.98 20.38
N LEU A 12 -2.74 -13.55 19.99
CA LEU A 12 -4.00 -12.80 19.83
C LEU A 12 -4.59 -12.30 21.16
N ASN A 13 -4.30 -12.96 22.29
CA ASN A 13 -4.71 -12.51 23.61
C ASN A 13 -3.76 -11.45 24.21
N THR A 14 -2.66 -11.14 23.54
CA THR A 14 -1.73 -10.09 24.00
C THR A 14 -2.17 -8.73 23.43
N GLU A 15 -2.52 -7.79 24.32
CA GLU A 15 -2.80 -6.41 23.92
C GLU A 15 -1.52 -5.69 23.52
N PRO A 16 -1.54 -4.86 22.45
CA PRO A 16 -2.69 -4.54 21.59
C PRO A 16 -2.79 -5.43 20.34
N VAL A 17 -2.04 -6.53 20.26
CA VAL A 17 -1.92 -7.34 19.04
C VAL A 17 -3.26 -7.91 18.61
N GLY A 18 -4.03 -8.53 19.53
CA GLY A 18 -5.32 -9.10 19.20
C GLY A 18 -6.32 -8.09 18.65
N ARG A 19 -6.29 -6.88 19.17
CA ARG A 19 -7.15 -5.79 18.72
C ARG A 19 -6.77 -5.27 17.33
N ALA A 20 -5.48 -5.07 17.08
CA ALA A 20 -4.99 -4.56 15.82
C ALA A 20 -4.87 -5.64 14.72
N ALA A 21 -4.88 -6.92 15.12
CA ALA A 21 -4.66 -8.04 14.21
C ALA A 21 -5.65 -8.07 13.03
N GLY A 22 -6.92 -7.74 13.27
CA GLY A 22 -7.95 -7.70 12.22
C GLY A 22 -7.66 -6.70 11.08
N ASN A 23 -6.83 -5.70 11.34
CA ASN A 23 -6.51 -4.65 10.37
C ASN A 23 -5.13 -4.84 9.71
N LEU A 24 -4.19 -5.48 10.39
CA LEU A 24 -2.82 -5.67 9.89
C LEU A 24 -2.58 -7.05 9.30
N PHE A 25 -3.30 -8.06 9.80
CA PHE A 25 -3.26 -9.35 9.16
C PHE A 25 -4.31 -9.40 8.06
N PRO A 26 -3.97 -9.80 6.85
CA PRO A 26 -4.96 -10.18 5.87
C PRO A 26 -5.95 -11.13 6.53
N THR A 27 -7.24 -10.86 6.41
CA THR A 27 -8.30 -11.69 7.00
C THR A 27 -8.16 -13.17 6.63
N CYS A 28 -7.56 -13.45 5.47
CA CYS A 28 -7.21 -14.79 5.04
C CYS A 28 -6.21 -15.51 5.96
N PHE A 29 -5.31 -14.84 6.68
CA PHE A 29 -4.41 -15.51 7.62
C PHE A 29 -5.13 -16.00 8.86
N MET A 30 -6.04 -15.21 9.42
CA MET A 30 -6.70 -15.55 10.67
C MET A 30 -7.92 -16.44 10.49
N ALA A 31 -8.68 -16.24 9.40
CA ALA A 31 -9.88 -17.01 9.13
C ALA A 31 -9.61 -18.47 8.76
N ARG A 32 -8.36 -18.81 8.46
CA ARG A 32 -7.97 -20.16 7.99
C ARG A 32 -7.39 -21.06 9.04
N VAL A 33 -6.96 -20.52 10.18
CA VAL A 33 -6.57 -21.34 11.30
C VAL A 33 -7.84 -21.68 12.09
N PRO A 34 -8.30 -22.95 12.07
CA PRO A 34 -9.45 -23.40 12.84
C PRO A 34 -9.30 -22.98 14.30
N VAL A 35 -10.40 -22.62 14.95
CA VAL A 35 -10.37 -22.14 16.34
C VAL A 35 -9.72 -23.18 17.27
N GLU A 36 -9.98 -24.46 17.02
CA GLU A 36 -9.40 -25.59 17.73
C GLU A 36 -7.88 -25.75 17.57
N HIS A 37 -7.29 -25.20 16.50
CA HIS A 37 -5.85 -25.24 16.26
C HIS A 37 -5.11 -23.99 16.76
N ARG A 38 -5.82 -22.98 17.25
CA ARG A 38 -5.20 -21.74 17.74
C ARG A 38 -4.41 -21.90 19.04
N ASP A 39 -4.58 -23.03 19.73
CA ASP A 39 -3.73 -23.44 20.87
C ASP A 39 -2.46 -24.20 20.44
N HIS A 40 -2.30 -24.49 19.15
CA HIS A 40 -1.06 -25.01 18.62
C HIS A 40 -0.01 -23.88 18.49
N THR A 41 1.25 -24.25 18.61
CA THR A 41 2.36 -23.30 18.37
C THR A 41 2.40 -22.89 16.90
N MET A 42 2.94 -21.70 16.62
CA MET A 42 3.10 -21.23 15.25
C MET A 42 3.91 -22.20 14.38
N ALA A 43 4.87 -22.94 14.98
CA ALA A 43 5.62 -23.99 14.27
C ALA A 43 4.77 -25.22 13.94
N GLN A 44 3.73 -25.53 14.71
CA GLN A 44 2.79 -26.60 14.40
C GLN A 44 1.79 -26.15 13.34
N ILE A 45 1.21 -24.95 13.48
CA ILE A 45 0.28 -24.35 12.51
C ILE A 45 0.93 -24.30 11.12
N GLU A 46 2.18 -23.87 11.01
CA GLU A 46 2.91 -23.83 9.73
C GLU A 46 2.98 -25.19 9.02
N LYS A 47 2.94 -26.29 9.78
CA LYS A 47 2.99 -27.65 9.22
C LYS A 47 1.63 -28.25 8.93
N GLU A 48 0.64 -27.84 9.71
CA GLU A 48 -0.69 -28.45 9.73
C GLU A 48 -1.68 -27.70 8.82
N GLU A 49 -1.48 -26.38 8.66
CA GLU A 49 -2.41 -25.53 7.93
C GLU A 49 -1.86 -25.12 6.58
N THR A 50 -2.75 -25.11 5.61
CA THR A 50 -2.46 -24.63 4.25
C THR A 50 -3.31 -23.42 3.90
N MET A 51 -2.73 -22.51 3.16
CA MET A 51 -3.42 -21.36 2.56
C MET A 51 -4.34 -21.83 1.41
N GLU A 52 -5.27 -20.99 0.98
CA GLU A 52 -6.31 -21.33 -0.02
C GLU A 52 -5.76 -21.92 -1.31
N TRP A 53 -4.55 -21.52 -1.67
CA TRP A 53 -3.85 -22.01 -2.88
C TRP A 53 -2.89 -23.17 -2.58
N GLY A 54 -3.07 -23.87 -1.45
CA GLY A 54 -2.24 -25.01 -1.08
C GLY A 54 -0.84 -24.67 -0.55
N ALA A 55 -0.54 -23.38 -0.39
CA ALA A 55 0.71 -22.94 0.23
C ALA A 55 0.67 -23.18 1.75
N PRO A 56 1.82 -23.46 2.40
CA PRO A 56 1.88 -23.53 3.86
C PRO A 56 1.47 -22.21 4.51
N PHE A 57 0.92 -22.30 5.74
CA PHE A 57 0.66 -21.09 6.53
C PHE A 57 1.97 -20.32 6.79
N LEU A 58 1.95 -19.03 6.54
CA LEU A 58 3.13 -18.16 6.63
C LEU A 58 3.36 -17.68 8.07
N ALA A 59 3.86 -18.58 8.95
CA ALA A 59 4.09 -18.28 10.37
C ALA A 59 5.06 -17.11 10.58
N ASP A 60 6.11 -16.99 9.78
CA ASP A 60 7.07 -15.89 9.90
C ASP A 60 6.44 -14.54 9.58
N ALA A 61 5.59 -14.47 8.54
CA ALA A 61 4.85 -13.27 8.18
C ALA A 61 3.88 -12.83 9.30
N PHE A 62 3.15 -13.78 9.87
CA PHE A 62 2.27 -13.54 11.00
C PHE A 62 3.03 -13.01 12.22
N LEU A 63 4.15 -13.64 12.57
CA LEU A 63 4.99 -13.25 13.70
C LEU A 63 5.62 -11.87 13.50
N GLU A 64 6.08 -11.54 12.29
CA GLU A 64 6.64 -10.23 11.97
C GLU A 64 5.59 -9.13 12.16
N CYS A 65 4.38 -9.32 11.63
CA CYS A 65 3.27 -8.38 11.84
C CYS A 65 2.89 -8.25 13.33
N ALA A 66 2.79 -9.36 14.06
CA ALA A 66 2.47 -9.34 15.49
C ALA A 66 3.54 -8.59 16.31
N ASN A 67 4.81 -8.83 15.98
CA ASN A 67 5.93 -8.15 16.63
C ASN A 67 5.98 -6.66 16.28
N LEU A 68 5.66 -6.29 15.04
CA LEU A 68 5.57 -4.89 14.61
C LEU A 68 4.49 -4.14 15.41
N ILE A 69 3.30 -4.74 15.60
CA ILE A 69 2.23 -4.15 16.42
C ILE A 69 2.71 -3.93 17.85
N LYS A 70 3.35 -4.95 18.43
CA LYS A 70 3.89 -4.88 19.79
C LYS A 70 4.98 -3.82 19.92
N GLU A 71 5.93 -3.78 18.98
CA GLU A 71 6.97 -2.75 18.93
C GLU A 71 6.38 -1.35 18.84
N THR A 72 5.36 -1.17 17.98
CA THR A 72 4.65 0.11 17.83
C THR A 72 4.09 0.61 19.16
N ALA A 73 3.43 -0.28 19.91
CA ALA A 73 2.83 0.06 21.21
C ALA A 73 3.87 0.38 22.29
N GLU A 74 4.99 -0.37 22.30
CA GLU A 74 6.03 -0.26 23.35
C GLU A 74 6.96 0.93 23.09
N THR A 75 7.34 1.19 21.84
CA THR A 75 8.39 2.16 21.49
C THR A 75 7.87 3.45 20.90
N LYS A 76 6.62 3.46 20.44
CA LYS A 76 6.02 4.55 19.64
C LYS A 76 6.84 4.91 18.39
N LYS A 77 7.64 3.97 17.91
CA LYS A 77 8.48 4.11 16.72
C LYS A 77 7.65 4.30 15.45
N PHE A 78 6.46 3.69 15.43
CA PHE A 78 5.48 3.83 14.35
C PHE A 78 4.23 4.53 14.85
N LYS A 79 3.50 5.14 13.93
CA LYS A 79 2.18 5.71 14.18
C LYS A 79 1.18 5.34 13.09
N TYR A 80 -0.06 5.28 13.51
CA TYR A 80 -1.23 5.17 12.65
C TYR A 80 -1.86 6.56 12.51
N ILE A 81 -2.07 7.01 11.30
CA ILE A 81 -2.58 8.34 11.01
C ILE A 81 -3.98 8.16 10.42
N PRO A 82 -5.05 8.49 11.17
CA PRO A 82 -6.40 8.45 10.63
C PRO A 82 -6.54 9.52 9.54
N LEU A 83 -7.04 9.13 8.37
CA LEU A 83 -7.16 10.05 7.23
C LEU A 83 -8.48 10.84 7.21
N TRP A 84 -9.50 10.33 7.88
CA TRP A 84 -10.81 10.96 7.98
C TRP A 84 -11.11 11.29 9.44
N GLY A 85 -11.57 12.50 9.72
CA GLY A 85 -11.86 12.95 11.08
C GLY A 85 -11.80 14.46 11.24
N GLU A 86 -11.98 14.93 12.48
CA GLU A 86 -12.08 16.36 12.80
C GLU A 86 -10.75 17.13 12.73
N ASN A 87 -9.63 16.42 12.81
CA ASN A 87 -8.29 17.00 12.82
C ASN A 87 -7.31 16.09 12.07
N ASP A 88 -6.37 16.69 11.38
CA ASP A 88 -5.22 16.01 10.76
C ASP A 88 -4.14 15.62 11.79
N ASP A 89 -4.54 15.14 12.94
CA ASP A 89 -3.63 14.83 14.03
C ASP A 89 -3.71 13.33 14.32
N ALA A 90 -2.57 12.67 14.40
CA ALA A 90 -2.48 11.27 14.80
C ALA A 90 -3.16 11.03 16.17
N SER A 91 -3.20 12.04 17.04
CA SER A 91 -3.95 11.99 18.30
C SER A 91 -5.46 11.93 18.11
N ALA A 92 -5.97 12.26 16.93
CA ALA A 92 -7.39 12.13 16.62
C ALA A 92 -7.86 10.67 16.69
N GLY A 93 -6.97 9.70 16.47
CA GLY A 93 -7.23 8.29 16.65
C GLY A 93 -7.80 7.95 18.04
N ASP A 94 -7.34 8.63 19.09
CA ASP A 94 -7.85 8.41 20.45
C ASP A 94 -9.31 8.85 20.64
N LYS A 95 -9.80 9.69 19.76
CA LYS A 95 -11.19 10.20 19.78
C LYS A 95 -12.14 9.41 18.89
N MET A 96 -11.61 8.56 18.02
CA MET A 96 -12.42 7.73 17.14
C MET A 96 -12.94 6.51 17.92
N SER A 97 -14.18 6.13 17.67
CA SER A 97 -14.88 5.08 18.44
C SER A 97 -14.15 3.71 18.41
N HIS A 98 -13.40 3.46 17.34
CA HIS A 98 -12.67 2.20 17.11
C HIS A 98 -11.16 2.30 17.40
N TRP A 99 -10.69 3.41 18.01
CA TRP A 99 -9.28 3.59 18.29
C TRP A 99 -9.02 3.62 19.79
N LYS A 100 -7.95 2.98 20.22
CA LYS A 100 -7.47 2.99 21.61
C LYS A 100 -5.96 3.20 21.61
N ASN A 101 -5.51 4.22 22.34
CA ASN A 101 -4.08 4.53 22.50
C ASN A 101 -3.35 4.69 21.16
N GLY A 102 -3.99 5.36 20.18
CA GLY A 102 -3.43 5.59 18.85
C GLY A 102 -3.32 4.34 17.97
N ILE A 103 -3.93 3.21 18.37
CA ILE A 103 -3.93 1.97 17.60
C ILE A 103 -5.34 1.70 17.09
N PRO A 104 -5.53 1.47 15.78
CA PRO A 104 -6.83 1.19 15.21
C PRO A 104 -7.39 -0.15 15.73
N ASP A 105 -8.66 -0.11 16.11
CA ASP A 105 -9.50 -1.26 16.43
C ASP A 105 -10.67 -1.29 15.43
N ALA A 106 -10.42 -0.75 14.23
CA ALA A 106 -11.48 -0.39 13.34
C ALA A 106 -11.70 -1.46 12.27
N ASP A 107 -12.94 -1.60 11.88
CA ASP A 107 -13.30 -2.25 10.64
C ASP A 107 -12.84 -1.38 9.46
N LEU A 108 -12.01 -1.93 8.56
CA LEU A 108 -11.58 -1.29 7.30
C LEU A 108 -12.76 -0.90 6.38
N ASN A 109 -13.97 -1.31 6.73
CA ASN A 109 -15.18 -1.00 5.98
C ASN A 109 -15.80 0.35 6.34
N THR A 110 -15.17 1.14 7.19
CA THR A 110 -15.66 2.47 7.61
C THR A 110 -14.62 3.56 7.33
N GLU A 111 -15.06 4.82 7.28
CA GLU A 111 -14.14 5.98 7.18
C GLU A 111 -13.14 6.02 8.35
N GLU A 112 -13.57 5.60 9.53
CA GLU A 112 -12.73 5.53 10.74
C GLU A 112 -11.65 4.43 10.64
N GLY A 113 -11.84 3.45 9.77
CA GLY A 113 -10.88 2.38 9.49
C GLY A 113 -9.80 2.75 8.47
N VAL A 114 -9.83 3.94 7.87
CA VAL A 114 -8.85 4.39 6.87
C VAL A 114 -7.69 5.10 7.54
N TRP A 115 -6.49 4.59 7.35
CA TRP A 115 -5.31 5.15 7.99
C TRP A 115 -4.03 4.92 7.17
N LEU A 116 -3.05 5.80 7.38
CA LEU A 116 -1.66 5.58 6.98
C LEU A 116 -0.88 5.00 8.16
N PHE A 117 0.02 4.07 7.87
CA PHE A 117 1.00 3.54 8.80
C PHE A 117 2.40 3.97 8.38
N THR A 118 3.15 4.61 9.29
CA THR A 118 4.49 5.11 9.01
C THR A 118 5.33 5.21 10.27
N GLY A 119 6.64 5.34 10.12
CA GLY A 119 7.53 5.69 11.23
C GLY A 119 7.23 7.10 11.76
N ASP A 120 7.21 7.26 13.08
CA ASP A 120 7.08 8.58 13.70
C ASP A 120 8.36 9.38 13.49
N PRO A 121 8.37 10.50 12.76
CA PRO A 121 9.57 11.27 12.47
C PRO A 121 10.23 11.86 13.74
N ALA A 122 9.49 12.00 14.83
CA ALA A 122 10.03 12.44 16.12
C ALA A 122 10.81 11.34 16.84
N VAL A 123 10.61 10.06 16.49
CA VAL A 123 11.26 8.89 17.11
C VAL A 123 12.26 8.26 16.15
N ASP A 124 11.82 7.87 14.97
CA ASP A 124 12.64 7.23 13.94
C ASP A 124 12.04 7.47 12.57
N ASN A 125 12.64 8.37 11.81
CA ASN A 125 12.16 8.72 10.46
C ASN A 125 12.49 7.65 9.39
N GLU A 126 13.21 6.60 9.77
CA GLU A 126 13.56 5.44 8.94
C GLU A 126 13.09 4.13 9.60
N ALA A 127 11.94 4.20 10.28
CA ALA A 127 11.47 3.13 11.14
C ALA A 127 11.29 1.79 10.41
N PHE A 128 10.87 1.78 9.15
CA PHE A 128 10.78 0.54 8.37
C PHE A 128 12.16 -0.04 8.05
N ALA A 129 13.15 0.80 7.73
CA ALA A 129 14.53 0.36 7.50
C ALA A 129 15.17 -0.31 8.71
N HIS A 130 14.71 0.05 9.93
CA HIS A 130 15.23 -0.44 11.21
C HIS A 130 14.30 -1.44 11.90
N THR A 131 13.27 -1.94 11.22
CA THR A 131 12.32 -2.92 11.75
C THR A 131 12.96 -4.32 11.79
N ALA A 132 12.60 -5.12 12.79
CA ALA A 132 12.94 -6.53 12.79
C ALA A 132 12.45 -7.20 11.49
N GLY A 133 13.30 -7.92 10.82
CA GLY A 133 13.01 -8.50 9.51
C GLY A 133 13.52 -7.68 8.31
N SER A 134 13.83 -6.39 8.46
CA SER A 134 14.42 -5.61 7.37
C SER A 134 15.75 -6.17 6.88
N ASP A 135 16.54 -6.76 7.80
CA ASP A 135 17.82 -7.41 7.46
C ASP A 135 17.64 -8.72 6.68
N SER A 136 16.46 -9.35 6.70
CA SER A 136 16.15 -10.53 5.90
C SER A 136 15.90 -10.21 4.44
N ILE A 137 15.66 -8.94 4.12
CA ILE A 137 15.52 -8.43 2.77
C ILE A 137 16.91 -8.29 2.17
N PRO A 138 17.28 -9.02 1.08
CA PRO A 138 18.58 -8.87 0.45
C PRO A 138 18.88 -7.41 0.09
N PRO A 139 20.13 -6.96 0.23
CA PRO A 139 20.49 -5.60 -0.12
C PRO A 139 20.27 -5.33 -1.61
N TYR A 140 20.04 -4.06 -1.93
CA TYR A 140 19.96 -3.57 -3.30
C TYR A 140 21.23 -3.93 -4.10
N GLU A 141 21.08 -4.67 -5.17
CA GLU A 141 22.17 -4.91 -6.14
C GLU A 141 22.25 -3.66 -7.03
N SER A 142 23.13 -2.72 -6.71
CA SER A 142 23.22 -1.42 -7.39
C SER A 142 23.32 -1.57 -8.93
N VAL A 143 22.25 -1.21 -9.62
CA VAL A 143 22.35 -0.76 -11.00
C VAL A 143 23.01 0.62 -10.89
N ALA A 144 24.20 0.79 -11.44
CA ALA A 144 25.03 1.97 -11.24
C ALA A 144 24.27 3.27 -11.61
N VAL A 145 23.65 3.88 -10.62
CA VAL A 145 23.09 5.23 -10.69
C VAL A 145 24.11 6.16 -10.04
N SER A 146 24.54 7.19 -10.78
CA SER A 146 25.52 8.14 -10.29
C SER A 146 25.03 8.81 -9.00
N GLU A 147 25.82 8.79 -7.94
CA GLU A 147 25.55 9.44 -6.65
C GLU A 147 25.29 10.95 -6.76
N GLU A 148 25.61 11.56 -7.90
CA GLU A 148 25.52 13.01 -8.13
C GLU A 148 24.11 13.60 -8.15
N LYS A 149 23.04 12.80 -8.21
CA LYS A 149 21.64 13.28 -8.24
C LYS A 149 20.83 13.05 -6.98
N ARG A 150 21.37 12.37 -5.98
CA ARG A 150 20.68 12.21 -4.71
C ARG A 150 20.71 13.52 -3.93
N ASN A 151 19.66 14.30 -4.14
CA ASN A 151 19.17 15.30 -3.18
C ASN A 151 19.94 16.62 -3.03
N THR A 152 19.58 17.64 -3.78
CA THR A 152 20.04 19.03 -3.55
C THR A 152 19.31 19.74 -2.40
N SER A 153 18.14 19.23 -1.93
CA SER A 153 17.31 19.88 -0.88
C SER A 153 17.51 19.28 0.52
N GLY A 154 18.11 18.09 0.63
CA GLY A 154 18.17 17.35 1.91
C GLY A 154 16.84 16.68 2.29
N LEU A 155 15.75 16.85 1.51
CA LEU A 155 14.45 16.26 1.73
C LEU A 155 14.32 14.91 1.01
N LYS A 156 13.68 13.93 1.63
CA LYS A 156 13.45 12.61 1.05
C LYS A 156 12.25 12.63 0.08
N PRO A 157 12.23 11.82 -0.98
CA PRO A 157 10.98 11.52 -1.64
C PRO A 157 10.08 10.70 -0.70
N ALA A 158 8.76 10.81 -0.87
CA ALA A 158 7.80 9.98 -0.17
C ALA A 158 7.28 8.86 -1.07
N VAL A 159 6.97 7.70 -0.48
CA VAL A 159 6.24 6.63 -1.15
C VAL A 159 5.02 6.24 -0.33
N ILE A 160 3.87 6.15 -0.98
CA ILE A 160 2.64 5.62 -0.40
C ILE A 160 2.38 4.25 -1.04
N LEU A 161 2.47 3.21 -0.23
CA LEU A 161 2.26 1.83 -0.66
C LEU A 161 0.79 1.46 -0.52
N CYS A 162 0.21 0.93 -1.59
CA CYS A 162 -1.18 0.49 -1.70
C CYS A 162 -1.21 -1.02 -1.95
N PRO A 163 -1.23 -1.86 -0.90
CA PRO A 163 -1.24 -3.30 -1.06
C PRO A 163 -2.47 -3.77 -1.85
N GLY A 164 -2.34 -4.89 -2.54
CA GLY A 164 -3.44 -5.54 -3.25
C GLY A 164 -4.37 -6.32 -2.31
N GLY A 165 -5.13 -7.24 -2.92
CA GLY A 165 -6.10 -8.07 -2.22
C GLY A 165 -7.51 -8.01 -2.83
N GLY A 166 -7.61 -7.71 -4.15
CA GLY A 166 -8.86 -7.77 -4.89
C GLY A 166 -9.95 -6.77 -4.47
N TYR A 167 -9.64 -5.74 -3.69
CA TYR A 167 -10.59 -4.88 -2.97
C TYR A 167 -11.43 -5.63 -1.92
N GLU A 168 -11.02 -6.81 -1.53
CA GLU A 168 -11.63 -7.62 -0.48
C GLU A 168 -10.81 -7.65 0.81
N MET A 169 -9.51 -7.48 0.67
CA MET A 169 -8.55 -7.39 1.77
C MET A 169 -7.41 -6.45 1.42
N VAL A 170 -6.53 -6.20 2.39
CA VAL A 170 -5.27 -5.46 2.20
C VAL A 170 -4.11 -6.39 2.54
N SER A 171 -3.27 -6.70 1.55
CA SER A 171 -2.11 -7.60 1.68
C SER A 171 -0.93 -6.87 2.35
N PHE A 172 -1.11 -6.49 3.61
CA PHE A 172 -0.24 -5.55 4.32
C PHE A 172 1.22 -5.99 4.39
N TYR A 173 1.49 -7.30 4.53
CA TYR A 173 2.85 -7.80 4.74
C TYR A 173 3.72 -7.74 3.49
N ASN A 174 3.43 -8.55 2.49
CA ASN A 174 4.29 -8.75 1.32
C ASN A 174 4.19 -7.62 0.27
N GLU A 175 3.09 -6.88 0.28
CA GLU A 175 2.84 -5.78 -0.67
C GLU A 175 2.84 -4.39 0.00
N GLY A 176 2.98 -4.36 1.31
CA GLY A 176 3.10 -3.13 2.11
C GLY A 176 4.40 -3.07 2.90
N LEU A 177 4.52 -3.91 3.95
CA LEU A 177 5.64 -3.84 4.90
C LEU A 177 7.00 -4.11 4.24
N GLN A 178 7.13 -5.21 3.48
CA GLN A 178 8.39 -5.55 2.84
C GLN A 178 8.84 -4.51 1.78
N PRO A 179 7.96 -4.03 0.86
CA PRO A 179 8.31 -2.92 0.00
C PRO A 179 8.66 -1.63 0.77
N ALA A 180 7.97 -1.31 1.88
CA ALA A 180 8.30 -0.15 2.71
C ALA A 180 9.72 -0.24 3.27
N GLN A 181 10.11 -1.40 3.81
CA GLN A 181 11.46 -1.67 4.29
C GLN A 181 12.50 -1.46 3.18
N ARG A 182 12.22 -1.98 1.97
CA ARG A 182 13.08 -1.81 0.79
C ARG A 182 13.21 -0.36 0.37
N MET A 183 12.10 0.36 0.28
CA MET A 183 12.07 1.75 -0.17
C MET A 183 12.78 2.69 0.81
N GLU A 184 12.63 2.49 2.11
CA GLU A 184 13.36 3.30 3.11
C GLU A 184 14.84 2.94 3.15
N ARG A 185 15.19 1.66 3.30
CA ARG A 185 16.56 1.23 3.49
C ARG A 185 17.45 1.47 2.28
N ASP A 186 16.97 1.08 1.10
CA ASP A 186 17.78 1.06 -0.11
C ASP A 186 17.48 2.24 -1.03
N GLY A 187 16.25 2.76 -1.04
CA GLY A 187 15.81 3.87 -1.88
C GLY A 187 15.95 5.24 -1.23
N GLY A 188 16.07 5.31 0.10
CA GLY A 188 16.14 6.57 0.85
C GLY A 188 14.80 7.33 0.85
N TYR A 189 13.68 6.66 0.60
CA TYR A 189 12.34 7.23 0.66
C TYR A 189 11.86 7.35 2.11
N LYS A 190 10.84 8.16 2.33
CA LYS A 190 9.96 8.05 3.51
C LYS A 190 8.75 7.25 3.10
N ALA A 191 8.52 6.10 3.74
CA ALA A 191 7.45 5.20 3.38
C ALA A 191 6.20 5.36 4.25
N PHE A 192 5.05 5.19 3.60
CA PHE A 192 3.73 5.14 4.19
C PHE A 192 2.99 3.94 3.61
N ILE A 193 2.26 3.20 4.43
CA ILE A 193 1.40 2.11 3.98
C ILE A 193 -0.04 2.55 4.18
N LEU A 194 -0.84 2.53 3.11
CA LEU A 194 -2.25 2.90 3.15
C LEU A 194 -3.12 1.67 3.39
N CYS A 195 -3.92 1.72 4.44
CA CYS A 195 -5.08 0.87 4.63
C CYS A 195 -6.30 1.64 4.14
N TYR A 196 -6.78 1.29 2.97
CA TYR A 196 -7.90 1.93 2.28
C TYR A 196 -9.18 1.09 2.45
N ARG A 197 -10.33 1.72 2.22
CA ARG A 197 -11.63 1.04 2.27
C ARG A 197 -11.72 -0.06 1.21
N ILE A 198 -12.19 -1.20 1.63
CA ILE A 198 -12.47 -2.37 0.81
C ILE A 198 -13.98 -2.62 0.76
N ARG A 199 -14.45 -3.65 0.01
CA ARG A 199 -15.87 -4.00 0.00
C ARG A 199 -16.45 -4.12 1.42
N PRO A 200 -17.68 -3.64 1.68
CA PRO A 200 -18.70 -3.18 0.72
C PRO A 200 -18.58 -1.70 0.29
N ASN A 201 -17.40 -1.12 0.41
CA ASN A 201 -17.14 0.24 -0.08
C ASN A 201 -16.64 0.17 -1.53
N TYR A 202 -17.34 0.85 -2.41
CA TYR A 202 -17.12 0.83 -3.85
C TYR A 202 -16.61 2.19 -4.33
N TYR A 203 -16.15 2.25 -5.59
CA TYR A 203 -15.79 3.51 -6.23
C TYR A 203 -16.86 4.60 -5.96
N PRO A 204 -16.48 5.83 -5.58
CA PRO A 204 -15.10 6.35 -5.59
C PRO A 204 -14.34 6.20 -4.25
N LEU A 205 -14.88 5.50 -3.25
CA LEU A 205 -14.39 5.56 -1.86
C LEU A 205 -12.94 5.06 -1.69
N PRO A 206 -12.51 3.91 -2.23
CA PRO A 206 -11.10 3.50 -2.13
C PRO A 206 -10.14 4.50 -2.79
N GLN A 207 -10.50 5.02 -3.97
CA GLN A 207 -9.70 6.00 -4.69
C GLN A 207 -9.62 7.34 -3.95
N MET A 208 -10.72 7.76 -3.31
CA MET A 208 -10.73 8.95 -2.43
C MET A 208 -9.78 8.79 -1.24
N ASP A 209 -9.66 7.59 -0.67
CA ASP A 209 -8.75 7.33 0.44
C ASP A 209 -7.29 7.53 0.01
N LEU A 210 -6.93 7.07 -1.20
CA LEU A 210 -5.59 7.30 -1.73
C LEU A 210 -5.35 8.77 -2.10
N ALA A 211 -6.30 9.42 -2.76
CA ALA A 211 -6.21 10.86 -3.06
C ALA A 211 -6.04 11.69 -1.76
N ARG A 212 -6.78 11.34 -0.71
CA ARG A 212 -6.64 11.95 0.62
C ARG A 212 -5.26 11.69 1.21
N ALA A 213 -4.71 10.47 1.06
CA ALA A 213 -3.38 10.12 1.54
C ALA A 213 -2.29 10.96 0.84
N VAL A 214 -2.36 11.11 -0.49
CA VAL A 214 -1.44 11.96 -1.26
C VAL A 214 -1.52 13.42 -0.76
N MET A 215 -2.72 13.95 -0.62
CA MET A 215 -2.92 15.31 -0.12
C MET A 215 -2.41 15.46 1.32
N TYR A 216 -2.61 14.48 2.19
CA TYR A 216 -2.12 14.49 3.57
C TYR A 216 -0.60 14.53 3.62
N VAL A 217 0.09 13.61 2.93
CA VAL A 217 1.55 13.56 2.92
C VAL A 217 2.14 14.85 2.38
N ARG A 218 1.55 15.41 1.30
CA ARG A 218 1.97 16.70 0.73
C ARG A 218 1.77 17.87 1.69
N ALA A 219 0.65 17.91 2.40
CA ALA A 219 0.36 18.96 3.38
C ALA A 219 1.29 18.91 4.60
N HIS A 220 1.72 17.71 5.00
CA HIS A 220 2.59 17.46 6.16
C HIS A 220 4.05 17.20 5.77
N ALA A 221 4.45 17.57 4.55
CA ALA A 221 5.78 17.27 4.01
C ALA A 221 6.92 17.73 4.94
N ALA A 222 6.78 18.90 5.57
CA ALA A 222 7.78 19.42 6.51
C ALA A 222 7.91 18.56 7.78
N GLU A 223 6.81 18.03 8.30
CA GLU A 223 6.79 17.14 9.47
C GLU A 223 7.58 15.87 9.22
N TYR A 224 7.38 15.27 8.03
CA TYR A 224 8.03 14.01 7.63
C TYR A 224 9.37 14.21 6.96
N GLN A 225 9.85 15.45 6.80
CA GLN A 225 11.10 15.80 6.10
C GLN A 225 11.12 15.27 4.66
N VAL A 226 9.98 15.32 3.99
CA VAL A 226 9.82 14.89 2.60
C VAL A 226 9.66 16.08 1.66
N ASP A 227 10.00 15.85 0.40
CA ASP A 227 9.79 16.79 -0.67
C ASP A 227 8.34 16.71 -1.17
N PRO A 228 7.53 17.78 -1.05
CA PRO A 228 6.13 17.77 -1.47
C PRO A 228 5.93 17.56 -2.97
N ASP A 229 6.97 17.74 -3.79
CA ASP A 229 6.94 17.57 -5.24
C ASP A 229 7.53 16.22 -5.69
N ARG A 230 7.80 15.32 -4.74
CA ARG A 230 8.29 13.96 -5.00
C ARG A 230 7.53 12.91 -4.19
N ILE A 231 6.22 12.80 -4.45
CA ILE A 231 5.34 11.82 -3.83
C ILE A 231 5.00 10.73 -4.85
N VAL A 232 5.45 9.52 -4.57
CA VAL A 232 5.23 8.33 -5.40
C VAL A 232 4.14 7.48 -4.77
N ILE A 233 3.20 6.99 -5.57
CA ILE A 233 2.26 5.95 -5.16
C ILE A 233 2.67 4.62 -5.78
N VAL A 234 2.70 3.56 -4.99
CA VAL A 234 3.09 2.22 -5.46
C VAL A 234 2.02 1.22 -5.07
N GLY A 235 1.46 0.53 -6.04
CA GLY A 235 0.38 -0.42 -5.79
C GLY A 235 0.58 -1.76 -6.46
N ALA A 236 0.15 -2.83 -5.78
CA ALA A 236 0.21 -4.19 -6.26
C ALA A 236 -1.20 -4.71 -6.61
N SER A 237 -1.35 -5.48 -7.69
CA SER A 237 -2.62 -6.13 -8.03
C SER A 237 -3.80 -5.13 -8.09
N ALA A 238 -4.84 -5.33 -7.28
CA ALA A 238 -5.93 -4.37 -7.10
C ALA A 238 -5.47 -3.01 -6.53
N GLY A 239 -4.42 -2.99 -5.69
CA GLY A 239 -3.76 -1.76 -5.26
C GLY A 239 -3.06 -1.03 -6.41
N GLY A 240 -2.59 -1.78 -7.42
CA GLY A 240 -2.11 -1.23 -8.68
C GLY A 240 -3.23 -0.53 -9.47
N HIS A 241 -4.42 -1.14 -9.54
CA HIS A 241 -5.59 -0.48 -10.12
C HIS A 241 -5.99 0.77 -9.33
N LEU A 242 -5.95 0.70 -8.01
CA LEU A 242 -6.20 1.83 -7.13
C LEU A 242 -5.27 3.01 -7.45
N CYS A 243 -3.95 2.76 -7.54
CA CYS A 243 -2.96 3.77 -7.91
C CYS A 243 -3.16 4.30 -9.34
N ALA A 244 -3.38 3.41 -10.29
CA ALA A 244 -3.55 3.79 -11.69
C ALA A 244 -4.83 4.62 -11.91
N SER A 245 -5.94 4.26 -11.28
CA SER A 245 -7.21 4.99 -11.40
C SER A 245 -7.20 6.30 -10.59
N GLU A 246 -6.54 6.35 -9.44
CA GLU A 246 -6.36 7.60 -8.70
C GLU A 246 -5.54 8.60 -9.50
N ALA A 247 -4.38 8.20 -10.02
CA ALA A 247 -3.52 9.04 -10.84
C ALA A 247 -4.22 9.60 -12.10
N LEU A 248 -5.18 8.84 -12.64
CA LEU A 248 -6.01 9.26 -13.77
C LEU A 248 -7.08 10.29 -13.35
N LEU A 249 -7.71 10.09 -12.19
CA LEU A 249 -8.92 10.80 -11.75
C LEU A 249 -8.66 11.79 -10.61
N HIS A 250 -7.39 12.14 -10.35
CA HIS A 250 -6.96 12.90 -9.19
C HIS A 250 -7.72 14.24 -8.98
N GLU A 251 -8.10 14.95 -10.06
CA GLU A 251 -8.87 16.19 -9.94
C GLU A 251 -10.31 15.93 -9.48
N GLU A 252 -11.01 14.95 -10.07
CA GLU A 252 -12.35 14.53 -9.64
C GLU A 252 -12.31 14.05 -8.18
N LEU A 253 -11.33 13.22 -7.84
CA LEU A 253 -11.20 12.67 -6.50
C LEU A 253 -10.85 13.73 -5.47
N LYS A 254 -10.05 14.73 -5.83
CA LYS A 254 -9.76 15.89 -4.98
C LYS A 254 -11.05 16.62 -4.56
N GLU A 255 -11.94 16.91 -5.50
CA GLU A 255 -13.20 17.57 -5.17
C GLU A 255 -14.06 16.68 -4.24
N ASN A 256 -14.14 15.37 -4.50
CA ASN A 256 -14.84 14.43 -3.61
C ASN A 256 -14.21 14.39 -2.20
N VAL A 257 -12.87 14.44 -2.10
CA VAL A 257 -12.15 14.53 -0.83
C VAL A 257 -12.53 15.81 -0.08
N LEU A 258 -12.51 16.97 -0.76
CA LEU A 258 -12.85 18.26 -0.14
C LEU A 258 -14.29 18.29 0.36
N GLU A 259 -15.23 17.74 -0.42
CA GLU A 259 -16.62 17.62 0.01
C GLU A 259 -16.78 16.73 1.25
N ASN A 260 -16.01 15.66 1.32
CA ASN A 260 -16.05 14.76 2.48
C ASN A 260 -15.39 15.39 3.71
N LEU A 261 -14.23 16.03 3.56
CA LEU A 261 -13.55 16.75 4.65
C LEU A 261 -14.44 17.85 5.25
N ALA A 262 -15.23 18.53 4.45
CA ALA A 262 -16.16 19.56 4.93
C ALA A 262 -17.17 19.05 5.95
N LYS A 263 -17.41 17.74 6.04
CA LYS A 263 -18.29 17.13 7.05
C LYS A 263 -17.63 17.05 8.43
N PHE A 264 -16.31 16.96 8.47
CA PHE A 264 -15.53 16.69 9.68
C PHE A 264 -14.65 17.85 10.12
N GLN A 265 -14.11 18.61 9.17
CA GLN A 265 -13.09 19.61 9.42
C GLN A 265 -13.62 21.03 9.41
N LYS A 266 -12.89 21.92 10.06
CA LYS A 266 -13.19 23.35 10.03
C LYS A 266 -12.96 23.92 8.63
N ALA A 267 -13.73 24.91 8.27
CA ALA A 267 -13.69 25.50 6.93
C ALA A 267 -12.31 26.02 6.50
N ASP A 268 -11.51 26.54 7.44
CA ASP A 268 -10.14 27.00 7.19
C ASP A 268 -9.20 25.85 6.81
N MET A 269 -9.35 24.68 7.42
CA MET A 269 -8.57 23.48 7.04
C MET A 269 -8.96 22.98 5.65
N VAL A 270 -10.24 22.95 5.32
CA VAL A 270 -10.71 22.59 3.98
C VAL A 270 -10.12 23.52 2.92
N GLU A 271 -10.06 24.83 3.20
CA GLU A 271 -9.44 25.82 2.31
C GLU A 271 -7.91 25.65 2.16
N GLN A 272 -7.22 25.14 3.19
CA GLN A 272 -5.81 24.75 3.05
C GLN A 272 -5.66 23.56 2.10
N TYR A 273 -6.47 22.50 2.27
CA TYR A 273 -6.46 21.34 1.39
C TYR A 273 -6.87 21.66 -0.05
N ARG A 274 -7.70 22.66 -0.27
CA ARG A 274 -8.04 23.11 -1.64
C ARG A 274 -6.83 23.51 -2.46
N LYS A 275 -5.75 23.98 -1.82
CA LYS A 275 -4.49 24.35 -2.46
C LYS A 275 -3.54 23.18 -2.68
N ILE A 276 -3.83 22.02 -2.09
CA ILE A 276 -2.99 20.82 -2.16
C ILE A 276 -3.43 19.96 -3.35
N SER A 277 -2.47 19.52 -4.14
CA SER A 277 -2.73 18.59 -5.25
C SER A 277 -2.91 17.17 -4.74
N ALA A 278 -3.90 16.45 -5.27
CA ALA A 278 -4.05 15.01 -5.10
C ALA A 278 -3.20 14.22 -6.09
N ARG A 279 -2.70 14.86 -7.16
CA ARG A 279 -1.93 14.19 -8.21
C ARG A 279 -0.59 13.68 -7.66
N PRO A 280 -0.26 12.38 -7.79
CA PRO A 280 1.07 11.87 -7.47
C PRO A 280 2.10 12.35 -8.49
N ASP A 281 3.38 12.38 -8.11
CA ASP A 281 4.46 12.82 -8.99
C ASP A 281 5.00 11.66 -9.85
N ALA A 282 4.87 10.42 -9.34
CA ALA A 282 5.15 9.19 -10.08
C ALA A 282 4.29 8.03 -9.58
N VAL A 283 4.16 6.99 -10.41
CA VAL A 283 3.37 5.78 -10.14
C VAL A 283 4.21 4.53 -10.34
N GLY A 284 4.19 3.62 -9.37
CA GLY A 284 4.74 2.27 -9.44
C GLY A 284 3.63 1.22 -9.43
N LEU A 285 3.61 0.32 -10.40
CA LEU A 285 2.53 -0.65 -10.57
C LEU A 285 3.10 -2.08 -10.63
N LEU A 286 2.72 -2.90 -9.68
CA LEU A 286 3.24 -4.26 -9.51
C LEU A 286 2.15 -5.25 -9.93
N TYR A 287 2.36 -6.00 -11.01
CA TYR A 287 1.37 -6.94 -11.59
C TYR A 287 -0.07 -6.40 -11.52
N PRO A 288 -0.30 -5.17 -12.01
CA PRO A 288 -1.52 -4.42 -11.73
C PRO A 288 -2.72 -4.93 -12.50
N VAL A 289 -3.90 -4.83 -11.89
CA VAL A 289 -5.14 -4.75 -12.65
C VAL A 289 -5.18 -3.37 -13.33
N ILE A 290 -5.46 -3.32 -14.63
CA ILE A 290 -5.57 -2.09 -15.43
C ILE A 290 -6.92 -2.01 -16.13
N SER A 291 -7.31 -3.11 -16.75
CA SER A 291 -8.58 -3.21 -17.48
C SER A 291 -9.67 -3.87 -16.64
N PHE A 292 -10.89 -3.39 -16.81
CA PHE A 292 -12.11 -4.09 -16.40
C PHE A 292 -12.93 -4.59 -17.59
N THR A 293 -12.43 -4.37 -18.82
CA THR A 293 -13.12 -4.74 -20.07
C THR A 293 -12.51 -5.96 -20.74
N SER A 294 -11.21 -6.20 -20.58
CA SER A 294 -10.48 -7.25 -21.29
C SER A 294 -9.50 -7.98 -20.38
N GLU A 295 -9.63 -9.31 -20.25
CA GLU A 295 -8.75 -10.16 -19.44
C GLU A 295 -8.52 -9.60 -18.04
N TYR A 296 -9.63 -9.28 -17.39
CA TYR A 296 -9.65 -8.61 -16.10
C TYR A 296 -9.82 -9.60 -14.94
N HIS A 297 -9.38 -9.18 -13.75
CA HIS A 297 -9.67 -9.88 -12.50
C HIS A 297 -11.09 -9.57 -12.04
N GLU A 298 -11.99 -10.56 -12.14
CA GLU A 298 -13.43 -10.39 -11.90
C GLU A 298 -13.73 -9.87 -10.49
N GLY A 299 -13.05 -10.42 -9.46
CA GLY A 299 -13.21 -9.98 -8.08
C GLY A 299 -12.91 -8.49 -7.92
N SER A 300 -11.80 -7.99 -8.47
CA SER A 300 -11.45 -6.56 -8.40
C SER A 300 -12.50 -5.68 -9.09
N TYR A 301 -13.04 -6.12 -10.22
CA TYR A 301 -14.10 -5.39 -10.89
C TYR A 301 -15.36 -5.30 -10.03
N ILE A 302 -15.87 -6.45 -9.54
CA ILE A 302 -17.09 -6.50 -8.74
C ILE A 302 -16.92 -5.70 -7.44
N TYR A 303 -15.81 -5.93 -6.71
CA TYR A 303 -15.58 -5.34 -5.39
C TYR A 303 -15.17 -3.86 -5.42
N ASN A 304 -14.71 -3.35 -6.57
CA ASN A 304 -14.51 -1.92 -6.73
C ASN A 304 -15.73 -1.19 -7.26
N THR A 305 -16.51 -1.80 -8.18
CA THR A 305 -17.56 -1.09 -8.91
C THR A 305 -18.98 -1.43 -8.45
N ASN A 306 -19.18 -2.55 -7.74
CA ASN A 306 -20.50 -3.14 -7.51
C ASN A 306 -21.31 -3.27 -8.82
N GLU A 307 -20.62 -3.54 -9.92
CA GLU A 307 -21.17 -3.70 -11.28
C GLU A 307 -22.03 -2.50 -11.75
N LYS A 308 -21.83 -1.31 -11.17
CA LYS A 308 -22.57 -0.11 -11.56
C LYS A 308 -22.31 0.22 -13.03
N PRO A 309 -23.39 0.53 -13.81
CA PRO A 309 -23.25 0.86 -15.22
C PRO A 309 -22.26 2.02 -15.46
N GLY A 310 -21.43 1.88 -16.51
CA GLY A 310 -20.45 2.87 -16.92
C GLY A 310 -19.12 2.87 -16.13
N LEU A 311 -19.06 2.19 -14.97
CA LEU A 311 -17.82 2.13 -14.21
C LEU A 311 -16.79 1.17 -14.82
N ARG A 312 -17.23 0.17 -15.55
CA ARG A 312 -16.35 -0.76 -16.25
C ARG A 312 -15.42 -0.04 -17.22
N GLU A 313 -15.99 0.81 -18.07
CA GLU A 313 -15.24 1.59 -19.05
C GLU A 313 -14.47 2.74 -18.39
N LYS A 314 -15.12 3.47 -17.46
CA LYS A 314 -14.50 4.60 -16.74
C LYS A 314 -13.22 4.20 -16.01
N LEU A 315 -13.21 3.00 -15.41
CA LEU A 315 -12.12 2.52 -14.59
C LEU A 315 -11.17 1.55 -15.31
N SER A 316 -11.36 1.33 -16.61
CA SER A 316 -10.36 0.70 -17.50
C SER A 316 -9.36 1.77 -17.90
N VAL A 317 -8.26 1.84 -17.14
CA VAL A 317 -7.30 2.96 -17.16
C VAL A 317 -6.68 3.18 -18.53
N GLU A 318 -6.41 2.11 -19.26
CA GLU A 318 -5.75 2.13 -20.56
C GLU A 318 -6.49 2.98 -21.63
N PHE A 319 -7.78 3.23 -21.43
CA PHE A 319 -8.58 4.02 -22.39
C PHE A 319 -8.48 5.53 -22.17
N HIS A 320 -7.96 5.97 -21.03
CA HIS A 320 -8.08 7.35 -20.56
C HIS A 320 -6.73 8.03 -20.27
N ILE A 321 -5.62 7.36 -20.51
CA ILE A 321 -4.28 7.92 -20.32
C ILE A 321 -4.10 9.16 -21.21
N THR A 322 -3.69 10.25 -20.58
CA THR A 322 -3.41 11.55 -21.24
C THR A 322 -1.94 11.93 -21.06
N PRO A 323 -1.42 12.94 -21.80
CA PRO A 323 -0.04 13.41 -21.59
C PRO A 323 0.27 13.92 -20.18
N ASP A 324 -0.76 14.28 -19.40
CA ASP A 324 -0.61 14.76 -18.02
C ASP A 324 -0.55 13.63 -16.98
N TYR A 325 -0.70 12.38 -17.43
CA TYR A 325 -0.58 11.23 -16.54
C TYR A 325 0.85 11.16 -15.96
N PRO A 326 1.02 10.82 -14.67
CA PRO A 326 2.34 10.80 -14.04
C PRO A 326 3.29 9.81 -14.68
N MET A 327 4.60 10.06 -14.58
CA MET A 327 5.59 9.07 -14.99
C MET A 327 5.35 7.75 -14.29
N THR A 328 5.53 6.63 -15.01
CA THR A 328 5.07 5.32 -14.54
C THR A 328 6.13 4.24 -14.71
N TYR A 329 6.41 3.52 -13.62
CA TYR A 329 7.02 2.21 -13.66
C TYR A 329 5.96 1.13 -13.53
N ALA A 330 6.01 0.06 -14.31
CA ALA A 330 5.12 -1.08 -14.16
C ALA A 330 5.82 -2.39 -14.46
N TYR A 331 5.41 -3.48 -13.80
CA TYR A 331 5.80 -4.82 -14.22
C TYR A 331 4.68 -5.84 -14.05
N ALA A 332 4.78 -6.93 -14.82
CA ALA A 332 3.96 -8.13 -14.68
C ALA A 332 4.80 -9.39 -14.90
N ASN A 333 4.26 -10.55 -14.54
CA ASN A 333 4.84 -11.84 -14.84
C ASN A 333 4.04 -12.53 -15.96
N ALA A 334 4.72 -13.10 -16.94
CA ALA A 334 4.07 -13.72 -18.10
C ALA A 334 3.25 -14.97 -17.75
N ASP A 335 3.58 -15.62 -16.64
CA ASP A 335 2.91 -16.80 -16.10
C ASP A 335 1.85 -16.47 -15.01
N ASP A 336 1.54 -15.18 -14.81
CA ASP A 336 0.52 -14.74 -13.84
C ASP A 336 -0.85 -15.30 -14.19
N GLY A 337 -1.32 -16.23 -13.34
CA GLY A 337 -2.62 -16.91 -13.52
C GLY A 337 -3.82 -16.14 -12.94
N CYS A 338 -3.58 -15.05 -12.19
CA CYS A 338 -4.61 -14.25 -11.53
C CYS A 338 -4.92 -12.96 -12.31
N VAL A 339 -3.89 -12.18 -12.65
CA VAL A 339 -3.99 -10.95 -13.42
C VAL A 339 -3.09 -11.07 -14.66
N PRO A 340 -3.64 -11.37 -15.83
CA PRO A 340 -2.85 -11.56 -17.04
C PRO A 340 -1.92 -10.38 -17.35
N ALA A 341 -0.68 -10.68 -17.72
CA ALA A 341 0.35 -9.68 -18.08
C ALA A 341 -0.09 -8.72 -19.20
N SER A 342 -1.10 -9.09 -19.97
CA SER A 342 -1.73 -8.22 -20.97
C SER A 342 -2.29 -6.91 -20.37
N ASN A 343 -2.60 -6.85 -19.08
CA ASN A 343 -2.94 -5.61 -18.39
C ASN A 343 -1.77 -4.60 -18.45
N THR A 344 -0.56 -5.04 -18.10
CA THR A 344 0.64 -4.21 -18.19
C THR A 344 1.02 -3.87 -19.63
N VAL A 345 0.81 -4.79 -20.58
CA VAL A 345 1.04 -4.52 -22.01
C VAL A 345 0.13 -3.43 -22.53
N ARG A 346 -1.20 -3.48 -22.23
CA ARG A 346 -2.16 -2.42 -22.63
C ARG A 346 -1.81 -1.07 -21.99
N LEU A 347 -1.39 -1.08 -20.72
CA LEU A 347 -0.92 0.12 -20.06
C LEU A 347 0.28 0.73 -20.79
N ASN A 348 1.28 -0.10 -21.13
CA ASN A 348 2.47 0.34 -21.86
C ASN A 348 2.09 1.02 -23.19
N GLU A 349 1.22 0.39 -23.99
CA GLU A 349 0.76 0.94 -25.25
C GLU A 349 0.02 2.28 -25.07
N ALA A 350 -0.77 2.42 -24.02
CA ALA A 350 -1.49 3.66 -23.71
C ALA A 350 -0.54 4.78 -23.28
N LEU A 351 0.44 4.46 -22.41
CA LEU A 351 1.47 5.41 -21.97
C LEU A 351 2.36 5.87 -23.14
N GLU A 352 2.79 4.95 -23.99
CA GLU A 352 3.58 5.26 -25.18
C GLU A 352 2.79 6.18 -26.11
N LYS A 353 1.54 5.85 -26.42
CA LYS A 353 0.65 6.66 -27.27
C LYS A 353 0.45 8.07 -26.71
N ALA A 354 0.34 8.22 -25.40
CA ALA A 354 0.18 9.51 -24.74
C ALA A 354 1.50 10.29 -24.58
N GLY A 355 2.66 9.67 -24.85
CA GLY A 355 3.97 10.30 -24.69
C GLY A 355 4.38 10.46 -23.20
N VAL A 356 3.79 9.69 -22.32
CA VAL A 356 4.12 9.67 -20.88
C VAL A 356 5.46 8.96 -20.70
N LYS A 357 6.33 9.50 -19.84
CA LYS A 357 7.59 8.84 -19.47
C LYS A 357 7.29 7.58 -18.67
N HIS A 358 7.74 6.43 -19.13
CA HIS A 358 7.46 5.15 -18.49
C HIS A 358 8.54 4.09 -18.71
N LEU A 359 8.48 3.04 -17.89
CA LEU A 359 9.20 1.78 -18.05
C LEU A 359 8.25 0.65 -17.65
N CYS A 360 7.87 -0.18 -18.61
CA CYS A 360 7.05 -1.37 -18.37
C CYS A 360 7.85 -2.63 -18.70
N GLU A 361 7.84 -3.60 -17.78
CA GLU A 361 8.58 -4.85 -17.90
C GLU A 361 7.63 -6.06 -17.78
N VAL A 362 7.90 -7.10 -18.56
CA VAL A 362 7.21 -8.39 -18.41
C VAL A 362 8.27 -9.46 -18.17
N TYR A 363 8.27 -10.00 -16.95
CA TYR A 363 9.20 -11.07 -16.55
C TYR A 363 8.63 -12.45 -16.91
N PRO A 364 9.50 -13.40 -17.28
CA PRO A 364 9.04 -14.72 -17.75
C PRO A 364 8.31 -15.55 -16.70
N VAL A 365 8.77 -15.51 -15.44
CA VAL A 365 8.30 -16.39 -14.36
C VAL A 365 8.21 -15.62 -13.05
N GLY A 366 7.06 -15.74 -12.36
CA GLY A 366 6.86 -15.09 -11.07
C GLY A 366 5.47 -15.31 -10.49
N ASP A 367 4.48 -15.68 -11.31
CA ASP A 367 3.09 -15.77 -10.89
C ASP A 367 2.56 -14.44 -10.30
N HIS A 368 1.51 -14.47 -9.47
CA HIS A 368 0.86 -13.30 -8.88
C HIS A 368 1.20 -13.14 -7.40
N GLY A 369 1.14 -11.88 -6.88
CA GLY A 369 1.22 -11.61 -5.44
C GLY A 369 2.60 -11.87 -4.82
N ILE A 370 3.67 -11.81 -5.61
CA ILE A 370 5.02 -12.22 -5.21
C ILE A 370 5.78 -11.21 -4.33
N GLY A 371 5.16 -10.07 -4.00
CA GLY A 371 5.85 -9.03 -3.20
C GLY A 371 7.18 -8.61 -3.82
N LEU A 372 8.29 -8.77 -3.09
CA LEU A 372 9.62 -8.42 -3.59
C LEU A 372 10.20 -9.40 -4.65
N GLY A 373 9.45 -10.44 -5.03
CA GLY A 373 9.78 -11.30 -6.15
C GLY A 373 11.00 -12.21 -5.96
N TYR A 374 11.42 -12.46 -4.72
CA TYR A 374 12.56 -13.34 -4.45
C TYR A 374 12.36 -14.73 -5.05
N HIS A 375 13.44 -15.29 -5.60
CA HIS A 375 13.46 -16.60 -6.28
C HIS A 375 12.63 -16.65 -7.59
N THR A 376 12.20 -15.51 -8.11
CA THR A 376 11.53 -15.38 -9.41
C THR A 376 12.39 -14.61 -10.42
N SER A 377 11.96 -14.57 -11.67
CA SER A 377 12.61 -13.73 -12.68
C SER A 377 12.39 -12.22 -12.44
N ALA A 378 11.37 -11.86 -11.65
CA ALA A 378 11.05 -10.49 -11.31
C ALA A 378 11.83 -9.94 -10.09
N LYS A 379 12.77 -10.68 -9.54
CA LYS A 379 13.51 -10.30 -8.32
C LYS A 379 14.18 -8.90 -8.36
N MET A 380 14.39 -8.35 -9.54
CA MET A 380 15.03 -7.04 -9.75
C MET A 380 14.04 -5.90 -9.97
N TRP A 381 12.74 -6.15 -9.84
CA TRP A 381 11.75 -5.09 -10.14
C TRP A 381 11.93 -3.84 -9.26
N SER A 382 12.25 -4.03 -7.97
CA SER A 382 12.40 -2.91 -7.05
C SER A 382 13.63 -2.06 -7.36
N GLU A 383 14.72 -2.70 -7.77
CA GLU A 383 15.94 -2.05 -8.25
C GLU A 383 15.67 -1.25 -9.53
N ASN A 384 14.99 -1.87 -10.48
CA ASN A 384 14.66 -1.23 -11.76
C ASN A 384 13.72 -0.03 -11.54
N MET A 385 12.73 -0.16 -10.66
CA MET A 385 11.84 0.93 -10.28
C MET A 385 12.62 2.07 -9.61
N LEU A 386 13.46 1.77 -8.62
CA LEU A 386 14.28 2.80 -7.95
C LEU A 386 15.19 3.50 -8.94
N ALA A 387 15.88 2.77 -9.82
CA ALA A 387 16.73 3.37 -10.86
C ALA A 387 15.94 4.26 -11.85
N PHE A 388 14.71 3.84 -12.21
CA PHE A 388 13.82 4.64 -13.04
C PHE A 388 13.40 5.93 -12.34
N LEU A 389 12.99 5.85 -11.07
CA LEU A 389 12.58 6.99 -10.27
C LEU A 389 13.75 7.96 -10.02
N ASP A 390 14.91 7.48 -9.59
CA ASP A 390 16.10 8.30 -9.32
C ASP A 390 16.56 9.08 -10.54
N LYS A 391 16.36 8.52 -11.74
CA LYS A 391 16.73 9.17 -12.99
C LYS A 391 15.73 10.25 -13.42
N ASN A 392 14.47 10.14 -13.06
CA ASN A 392 13.39 10.87 -13.71
C ASN A 392 12.57 11.75 -12.76
N LEU A 393 12.54 11.44 -11.46
CA LEU A 393 11.86 12.18 -10.39
C LEU A 393 12.84 13.16 -9.73
#